data_1b24b1cda7b1fb1e6b30d2f0768f77c2
#
_entry.id   1b24b1cda7b1fb1e6b30d2f0768f77c2
#
_cell.length_a   1.000
_cell.length_b   1.000
_cell.length_c   1.000
_cell.angle_alpha   90.00
_cell.angle_beta   90.00
_cell.angle_gamma   90.00
#
_symmetry.space_group_name_H-M   'P 1'
#
loop_
_entity.id
_entity.type
_entity.pdbx_description
1 polymer ?
#
loop_
_entity_poly.entity_id
_entity_poly.type
_entity_poly.pdbx_seq_one_letter_code
_entity_poly.pdbx_strand_id
1 'polypeptide(L)'
;MAQTLIKICGLSTPDTLDAAVAAGVSHIGFMFVTRSPRNVSLEAAAALAERLPAHVKSVGVFVDADDALLAAAAAFVDVLQLHGSETPARIAEVRRHGREVWRATGVATRADIAAAVKASQGAADRLLLDAKAPSGAPLSGGASVEPPLSGGNGLR
;
A
#
# COMPACT_ATOMS: atom_id res chain seq x y z
N MET A 1 17.40 -6.92 18.83
CA MET A 1 16.32 -5.91 18.82
C MET A 1 15.50 -6.13 17.56
N ALA A 2 14.16 -6.05 17.64
CA ALA A 2 13.32 -6.13 16.45
C ALA A 2 13.55 -4.90 15.57
N GLN A 3 13.86 -5.12 14.29
CA GLN A 3 14.03 -4.03 13.33
C GLN A 3 12.64 -3.48 12.96
N THR A 4 12.47 -2.16 13.01
CA THR A 4 11.26 -1.51 12.52
C THR A 4 11.20 -1.63 11.01
N LEU A 5 10.09 -2.17 10.48
CA LEU A 5 9.82 -2.22 9.04
C LEU A 5 9.06 -0.95 8.63
N ILE A 6 9.53 -0.29 7.58
CA ILE A 6 8.92 0.95 7.06
C ILE A 6 8.41 0.68 5.65
N LYS A 7 7.13 0.98 5.40
CA LYS A 7 6.51 0.92 4.09
C LYS A 7 6.08 2.30 3.63
N ILE A 8 6.51 2.71 2.44
CA ILE A 8 5.99 3.90 1.76
C ILE A 8 5.07 3.45 0.63
N CYS A 9 3.86 4.02 0.58
CA CYS A 9 2.79 3.55 -0.30
C CYS A 9 2.39 4.59 -1.34
N GLY A 10 2.17 4.12 -2.58
CA GLY A 10 1.68 4.94 -3.69
C GLY A 10 2.79 5.71 -4.39
N LEU A 11 4.00 5.18 -4.45
CA LEU A 11 5.07 5.71 -5.28
C LEU A 11 4.82 5.34 -6.75
N SER A 12 5.04 6.30 -7.64
CA SER A 12 4.71 6.16 -9.06
C SER A 12 5.81 6.67 -10.00
N THR A 13 6.92 7.17 -9.45
CA THR A 13 8.04 7.70 -10.25
C THR A 13 9.38 7.14 -9.76
N PRO A 14 10.38 7.02 -10.66
CA PRO A 14 11.74 6.59 -10.28
C PRO A 14 12.34 7.44 -9.17
N ASP A 15 12.23 8.77 -9.25
CA ASP A 15 12.85 9.69 -8.29
C ASP A 15 12.31 9.50 -6.88
N THR A 16 10.98 9.36 -6.73
CA THR A 16 10.36 9.13 -5.42
C THR A 16 10.67 7.75 -4.87
N LEU A 17 10.78 6.74 -5.74
CA LEU A 17 11.20 5.40 -5.37
C LEU A 17 12.65 5.38 -4.88
N ASP A 18 13.58 5.99 -5.64
CA ASP A 18 15.00 6.04 -5.30
C ASP A 18 15.22 6.80 -3.99
N ALA A 19 14.49 7.92 -3.77
CA ALA A 19 14.53 8.65 -2.51
C ALA A 19 14.04 7.81 -1.31
N ALA A 20 12.98 7.04 -1.48
CA ALA A 20 12.47 6.15 -0.44
C ALA A 20 13.46 5.03 -0.12
N VAL A 21 14.07 4.41 -1.14
CA VAL A 21 15.12 3.40 -0.96
C VAL A 21 16.33 3.97 -0.22
N ALA A 22 16.80 5.16 -0.60
CA ALA A 22 17.89 5.85 0.07
C ALA A 22 17.58 6.18 1.54
N ALA A 23 16.31 6.42 1.87
CA ALA A 23 15.84 6.64 3.24
C ALA A 23 15.73 5.35 4.08
N GLY A 24 16.02 4.17 3.51
CA GLY A 24 16.10 2.91 4.24
C GLY A 24 14.73 2.23 4.46
N VAL A 25 13.79 2.38 3.55
CA VAL A 25 12.51 1.65 3.59
C VAL A 25 12.72 0.15 3.42
N SER A 26 11.82 -0.63 3.99
CA SER A 26 11.77 -2.09 3.82
C SER A 26 10.76 -2.54 2.77
N HIS A 27 9.75 -1.69 2.49
CA HIS A 27 8.67 -2.01 1.56
C HIS A 27 8.24 -0.78 0.76
N ILE A 28 7.91 -0.99 -0.52
CA ILE A 28 7.36 0.02 -1.42
C ILE A 28 6.00 -0.46 -1.93
N GLY A 29 4.97 0.39 -1.83
CA GLY A 29 3.62 0.07 -2.31
C GLY A 29 3.29 0.72 -3.65
N PHE A 30 2.84 -0.10 -4.60
CA PHE A 30 2.25 0.31 -5.89
C PHE A 30 0.73 0.22 -5.80
N MET A 31 0.04 1.28 -6.21
CA MET A 31 -1.41 1.35 -6.09
C MET A 31 -2.08 0.91 -7.39
N PHE A 32 -2.82 -0.19 -7.35
CA PHE A 32 -3.63 -0.69 -8.50
C PHE A 32 -5.11 -0.42 -8.25
N VAL A 33 -5.45 0.87 -8.10
CA VAL A 33 -6.81 1.33 -7.83
C VAL A 33 -7.12 2.50 -8.76
N THR A 34 -7.88 2.26 -9.83
CA THR A 34 -8.11 3.21 -10.93
C THR A 34 -8.62 4.58 -10.50
N ARG A 35 -9.41 4.65 -9.43
CA ARG A 35 -9.92 5.92 -8.87
C ARG A 35 -8.89 6.68 -8.03
N SER A 36 -7.74 6.08 -7.74
CA SER A 36 -6.69 6.73 -6.96
C SER A 36 -5.82 7.62 -7.85
N PRO A 37 -5.49 8.84 -7.45
CA PRO A 37 -4.53 9.68 -8.18
C PRO A 37 -3.11 9.09 -8.18
N ARG A 38 -2.84 8.08 -7.33
CA ARG A 38 -1.57 7.36 -7.24
C ARG A 38 -1.60 6.01 -7.96
N ASN A 39 -2.64 5.78 -8.78
CA ASN A 39 -2.74 4.56 -9.57
C ASN A 39 -1.60 4.47 -10.58
N VAL A 40 -1.02 3.28 -10.72
CA VAL A 40 0.01 2.97 -11.71
C VAL A 40 -0.45 1.83 -12.60
N SER A 41 0.03 1.80 -13.85
CA SER A 41 -0.17 0.64 -14.72
C SER A 41 0.70 -0.55 -14.28
N LEU A 42 0.34 -1.75 -14.71
CA LEU A 42 1.15 -2.96 -14.43
C LEU A 42 2.57 -2.81 -15.00
N GLU A 43 2.70 -2.26 -16.21
CA GLU A 43 3.99 -2.07 -16.88
C GLU A 43 4.87 -1.06 -16.12
N ALA A 44 4.29 0.06 -15.71
CA ALA A 44 5.03 1.07 -14.95
C ALA A 44 5.46 0.54 -13.58
N ALA A 45 4.58 -0.19 -12.89
CA ALA A 45 4.90 -0.80 -11.60
C ALA A 45 5.97 -1.89 -11.72
N ALA A 46 5.93 -2.73 -12.77
CA ALA A 46 6.95 -3.74 -13.03
C ALA A 46 8.31 -3.10 -13.26
N ALA A 47 8.39 -2.06 -14.10
CA ALA A 47 9.63 -1.33 -14.35
C ALA A 47 10.19 -0.65 -13.07
N LEU A 48 9.32 -0.16 -12.19
CA LEU A 48 9.72 0.38 -10.89
C LEU A 48 10.18 -0.73 -9.93
N ALA A 49 9.52 -1.87 -9.93
CA ALA A 49 9.89 -3.01 -9.08
C ALA A 49 11.26 -3.58 -9.43
N GLU A 50 11.64 -3.61 -10.71
CA GLU A 50 12.98 -4.04 -11.17
C GLU A 50 14.13 -3.17 -10.63
N ARG A 51 13.84 -1.91 -10.24
CA ARG A 51 14.83 -1.00 -9.66
C ARG A 51 15.07 -1.25 -8.17
N LEU A 52 14.22 -2.04 -7.51
CA LEU A 52 14.33 -2.25 -6.07
C LEU A 52 15.52 -3.14 -5.73
N PRO A 53 16.33 -2.77 -4.74
CA PRO A 53 17.36 -3.66 -4.21
C PRO A 53 16.72 -4.87 -3.51
N ALA A 54 17.40 -6.00 -3.49
CA ALA A 54 16.88 -7.28 -2.99
C ALA A 54 16.34 -7.26 -1.54
N HIS A 55 16.75 -6.30 -0.74
CA HIS A 55 16.29 -6.15 0.65
C HIS A 55 14.99 -5.32 0.79
N VAL A 56 14.51 -4.70 -0.29
CA VAL A 56 13.27 -3.92 -0.30
C VAL A 56 12.20 -4.69 -1.06
N LYS A 57 11.08 -4.97 -0.39
CA LYS A 57 9.96 -5.71 -0.98
C LYS A 57 8.96 -4.79 -1.69
N SER A 58 8.49 -5.25 -2.84
CA SER A 58 7.40 -4.63 -3.59
C SER A 58 6.04 -5.13 -3.08
N VAL A 59 5.08 -4.20 -2.92
CA VAL A 59 3.73 -4.47 -2.42
C VAL A 59 2.71 -3.93 -3.42
N GLY A 60 1.92 -4.78 -4.04
CA GLY A 60 0.75 -4.35 -4.81
C GLY A 60 -0.43 -4.09 -3.89
N VAL A 61 -1.08 -2.93 -4.02
CA VAL A 61 -2.26 -2.54 -3.22
C VAL A 61 -3.51 -2.57 -4.08
N PHE A 62 -4.51 -3.31 -3.63
CA PHE A 62 -5.73 -3.63 -4.37
C PHE A 62 -6.98 -3.32 -3.55
N VAL A 63 -8.06 -2.96 -4.23
CA VAL A 63 -9.41 -2.80 -3.66
C VAL A 63 -10.36 -3.61 -4.53
N ASP A 64 -10.90 -4.70 -3.98
CA ASP A 64 -11.87 -5.60 -4.64
C ASP A 64 -11.43 -6.03 -6.06
N ALA A 65 -10.13 -6.29 -6.25
CA ALA A 65 -9.55 -6.64 -7.53
C ALA A 65 -9.99 -8.02 -8.02
N ASP A 66 -10.09 -8.16 -9.34
CA ASP A 66 -10.31 -9.45 -9.98
C ASP A 66 -9.04 -10.33 -10.04
N ASP A 67 -9.22 -11.58 -10.40
CA ASP A 67 -8.12 -12.56 -10.45
C ASP A 67 -7.11 -12.25 -11.56
N ALA A 68 -7.53 -11.63 -12.65
CA ALA A 68 -6.64 -11.31 -13.76
C ALA A 68 -5.62 -10.24 -13.34
N LEU A 69 -6.07 -9.19 -12.65
CA LEU A 69 -5.20 -8.14 -12.14
C LEU A 69 -4.26 -8.68 -11.05
N LEU A 70 -4.79 -9.49 -10.12
CA LEU A 70 -3.97 -10.09 -9.05
C LEU A 70 -2.90 -11.03 -9.62
N ALA A 71 -3.24 -11.87 -10.59
CA ALA A 71 -2.29 -12.78 -11.25
C ALA A 71 -1.19 -12.02 -12.00
N ALA A 72 -1.57 -10.97 -12.75
CA ALA A 72 -0.62 -10.15 -13.49
C ALA A 72 0.36 -9.43 -12.55
N ALA A 73 -0.13 -8.84 -11.47
CA ALA A 73 0.71 -8.17 -10.48
C ALA A 73 1.61 -9.17 -9.71
N ALA A 74 1.09 -10.35 -9.36
CA ALA A 74 1.84 -11.39 -8.67
C ALA A 74 3.08 -11.87 -9.43
N ALA A 75 3.18 -11.59 -10.73
CA ALA A 75 4.36 -11.91 -11.51
C ALA A 75 5.61 -11.12 -11.06
N PHE A 76 5.44 -9.92 -10.51
CA PHE A 76 6.56 -9.03 -10.17
C PHE A 76 6.50 -8.41 -8.77
N VAL A 77 5.37 -8.49 -8.03
CA VAL A 77 5.32 -8.02 -6.64
C VAL A 77 5.59 -9.16 -5.66
N ASP A 78 6.15 -8.83 -4.50
CA ASP A 78 6.41 -9.78 -3.41
C ASP A 78 5.17 -10.00 -2.53
N VAL A 79 4.32 -8.98 -2.42
CA VAL A 79 3.18 -8.95 -1.50
C VAL A 79 1.92 -8.46 -2.22
N LEU A 80 0.79 -9.12 -1.97
CA LEU A 80 -0.54 -8.68 -2.37
C LEU A 80 -1.27 -8.10 -1.16
N GLN A 81 -1.44 -6.78 -1.10
CA GLN A 81 -2.16 -6.10 -0.02
C GLN A 81 -3.60 -5.82 -0.46
N LEU A 82 -4.55 -6.45 0.21
CA LEU A 82 -5.98 -6.28 -0.02
C LEU A 82 -6.54 -5.22 0.93
N HIS A 83 -7.18 -4.19 0.38
CA HIS A 83 -7.66 -3.02 1.14
C HIS A 83 -9.10 -2.64 0.77
N GLY A 84 -9.87 -3.60 0.28
CA GLY A 84 -11.28 -3.47 -0.07
C GLY A 84 -12.22 -4.17 0.91
N SER A 85 -13.31 -4.67 0.36
CA SER A 85 -14.36 -5.41 1.10
C SER A 85 -14.15 -6.93 1.04
N GLU A 86 -12.94 -7.39 0.69
CA GLU A 86 -12.65 -8.80 0.49
C GLU A 86 -13.00 -9.62 1.75
N THR A 87 -13.76 -10.69 1.54
CA THR A 87 -14.14 -11.62 2.62
C THR A 87 -12.93 -12.47 3.04
N PRO A 88 -12.95 -13.07 4.24
CA PRO A 88 -11.90 -14.01 4.66
C PRO A 88 -11.68 -15.15 3.67
N ALA A 89 -12.76 -15.68 3.05
CA ALA A 89 -12.66 -16.69 2.01
C ALA A 89 -11.92 -16.18 0.77
N ARG A 90 -12.24 -14.95 0.32
CA ARG A 90 -11.56 -14.32 -0.82
C ARG A 90 -10.09 -14.08 -0.52
N ILE A 91 -9.74 -13.61 0.67
CA ILE A 91 -8.34 -13.42 1.10
C ILE A 91 -7.57 -14.74 1.04
N ALA A 92 -8.18 -15.82 1.54
CA ALA A 92 -7.57 -17.15 1.49
C ALA A 92 -7.36 -17.66 0.05
N GLU A 93 -8.31 -17.39 -0.86
CA GLU A 93 -8.18 -17.74 -2.28
C GLU A 93 -7.01 -17.01 -2.95
N VAL A 94 -6.76 -15.76 -2.61
CA VAL A 94 -5.68 -14.95 -3.20
C VAL A 94 -4.30 -15.56 -2.91
N ARG A 95 -4.13 -16.33 -1.85
CA ARG A 95 -2.88 -17.05 -1.53
C ARG A 95 -2.43 -18.03 -2.63
N ARG A 96 -3.35 -18.49 -3.51
CA ARG A 96 -3.01 -19.33 -4.66
C ARG A 96 -2.01 -18.68 -5.63
N HIS A 97 -1.89 -17.35 -5.62
CA HIS A 97 -0.90 -16.64 -6.44
C HIS A 97 0.54 -16.77 -5.92
N GLY A 98 0.75 -17.48 -4.80
CA GLY A 98 2.08 -17.79 -4.26
C GLY A 98 2.84 -16.59 -3.69
N ARG A 99 2.12 -15.52 -3.33
CA ARG A 99 2.67 -14.32 -2.71
C ARG A 99 2.20 -14.17 -1.27
N GLU A 100 2.96 -13.44 -0.46
CA GLU A 100 2.51 -13.01 0.87
C GLU A 100 1.24 -12.15 0.72
N VAL A 101 0.20 -12.44 1.50
CA VAL A 101 -1.08 -11.74 1.43
C VAL A 101 -1.29 -10.93 2.70
N TRP A 102 -1.43 -9.61 2.53
CA TRP A 102 -1.74 -8.70 3.63
C TRP A 102 -3.19 -8.23 3.53
N ARG A 103 -3.84 -8.13 4.68
CA ARG A 103 -5.13 -7.47 4.83
C ARG A 103 -4.91 -6.08 5.42
N ALA A 104 -5.37 -5.04 4.74
CA ALA A 104 -5.48 -3.70 5.31
C ALA A 104 -6.94 -3.38 5.59
N THR A 105 -7.24 -2.76 6.74
CA THR A 105 -8.60 -2.40 7.12
C THR A 105 -8.63 -1.11 7.94
N GLY A 106 -9.61 -0.26 7.65
CA GLY A 106 -9.85 0.96 8.40
C GLY A 106 -10.48 0.68 9.76
N VAL A 107 -9.94 1.27 10.80
CA VAL A 107 -10.40 1.14 12.18
C VAL A 107 -10.62 2.52 12.80
N ALA A 108 -11.69 2.67 13.58
CA ALA A 108 -11.98 3.88 14.35
C ALA A 108 -12.08 3.57 15.84
N THR A 109 -12.43 2.34 16.19
CA THR A 109 -12.70 1.92 17.57
C THR A 109 -11.91 0.66 17.93
N ARG A 110 -11.81 0.36 19.22
CA ARG A 110 -11.23 -0.89 19.71
C ARG A 110 -12.02 -2.11 19.22
N ALA A 111 -13.34 -1.98 19.05
CA ALA A 111 -14.19 -3.06 18.52
C ALA A 111 -13.85 -3.37 17.06
N ASP A 112 -13.54 -2.34 16.24
CA ASP A 112 -13.10 -2.54 14.86
C ASP A 112 -11.80 -3.33 14.79
N ILE A 113 -10.86 -3.05 15.68
CA ILE A 113 -9.59 -3.80 15.77
C ILE A 113 -9.86 -5.28 16.06
N ALA A 114 -10.71 -5.58 17.06
CA ALA A 114 -11.05 -6.96 17.42
C ALA A 114 -11.73 -7.69 16.24
N ALA A 115 -12.64 -7.02 15.55
CA ALA A 115 -13.31 -7.56 14.36
C ALA A 115 -12.29 -7.80 13.20
N ALA A 116 -11.37 -6.88 12.96
CA ALA A 116 -10.33 -6.99 11.95
C ALA A 116 -9.40 -8.19 12.23
N VAL A 117 -8.96 -8.35 13.46
CA VAL A 117 -8.13 -9.49 13.89
C VAL A 117 -8.88 -10.80 13.63
N LYS A 118 -10.13 -10.91 14.08
CA LYS A 118 -10.94 -12.12 13.88
C LYS A 118 -11.15 -12.45 12.39
N ALA A 119 -11.43 -11.45 11.56
CA ALA A 119 -11.66 -11.63 10.12
C ALA A 119 -10.38 -12.00 9.35
N SER A 120 -9.19 -11.65 9.86
CA SER A 120 -7.91 -11.92 9.21
C SER A 120 -7.26 -13.22 9.65
N GLN A 121 -7.70 -13.82 10.74
CA GLN A 121 -7.13 -15.05 11.30
C GLN A 121 -7.16 -16.21 10.29
N GLY A 122 -5.98 -16.76 9.96
CA GLY A 122 -5.82 -17.87 9.03
C GLY A 122 -6.05 -17.52 7.55
N ALA A 123 -6.48 -16.30 7.22
CA ALA A 123 -6.72 -15.86 5.86
C ALA A 123 -5.54 -15.03 5.30
N ALA A 124 -5.02 -14.09 6.07
CA ALA A 124 -3.91 -13.22 5.67
C ALA A 124 -2.65 -13.51 6.48
N ASP A 125 -1.48 -13.23 5.88
CA ASP A 125 -0.18 -13.37 6.55
C ASP A 125 0.10 -12.19 7.49
N ARG A 126 -0.44 -10.99 7.16
CA ARG A 126 -0.36 -9.78 8.01
C ARG A 126 -1.66 -8.99 7.97
N LEU A 127 -1.93 -8.32 9.08
CA LEU A 127 -2.99 -7.34 9.22
C LEU A 127 -2.39 -5.94 9.38
N LEU A 128 -2.80 -5.01 8.50
CA LEU A 128 -2.51 -3.59 8.61
C LEU A 128 -3.76 -2.87 9.11
N LEU A 129 -3.58 -2.06 10.13
CA LEU A 129 -4.64 -1.20 10.67
C LEU A 129 -4.40 0.22 10.17
N ASP A 130 -5.42 0.79 9.53
CA ASP A 130 -5.41 2.14 9.00
C ASP A 130 -6.48 2.98 9.71
N ALA A 131 -6.31 4.30 9.73
CA ALA A 131 -7.35 5.18 10.26
C ALA A 131 -8.57 5.12 9.34
N LYS A 132 -9.76 4.87 9.90
CA LYS A 132 -10.99 4.91 9.13
C LYS A 132 -11.25 6.34 8.64
N ALA A 133 -11.36 6.51 7.33
CA ALA A 133 -11.69 7.81 6.77
C ALA A 133 -13.04 8.32 7.34
N PRO A 134 -13.18 9.62 7.64
CA PRO A 134 -14.46 10.21 8.00
C PRO A 134 -15.50 9.90 6.92
N SER A 135 -16.71 9.56 7.34
CA SER A 135 -17.83 9.32 6.40
C SER A 135 -18.04 10.57 5.53
N GLY A 136 -17.90 10.42 4.21
CA GLY A 136 -18.04 11.52 3.23
C GLY A 136 -16.73 12.20 2.82
N ALA A 137 -15.58 11.84 3.35
CA ALA A 137 -14.31 12.32 2.84
C ALA A 137 -13.97 11.68 1.48
N PRO A 138 -13.52 12.42 0.48
CA PRO A 138 -12.97 11.83 -0.72
C PRO A 138 -11.74 10.99 -0.35
N LEU A 139 -11.51 9.88 -1.07
CA LEU A 139 -10.40 8.94 -0.83
C LEU A 139 -9.01 9.55 -1.17
N SER A 140 -8.78 10.79 -0.83
CA SER A 140 -7.52 11.49 -0.97
C SER A 140 -6.76 11.48 0.35
N GLY A 141 -6.18 10.34 0.69
CA GLY A 141 -5.15 10.26 1.72
C GLY A 141 -3.82 10.78 1.18
N GLY A 142 -3.73 12.06 0.96
CA GLY A 142 -2.51 12.79 0.67
C GLY A 142 -2.68 14.17 1.29
N ALA A 143 -2.15 14.38 2.48
CA ALA A 143 -1.91 15.73 2.95
C ALA A 143 -1.00 16.39 1.91
N SER A 144 -1.56 17.35 1.17
CA SER A 144 -0.75 18.28 0.40
C SER A 144 0.08 19.05 1.44
N VAL A 145 1.33 18.69 1.58
CA VAL A 145 2.29 19.54 2.26
C VAL A 145 2.50 20.71 1.30
N GLU A 146 1.80 21.81 1.54
CA GLU A 146 2.15 23.06 0.87
C GLU A 146 3.61 23.38 1.23
N PRO A 147 4.45 23.68 0.24
CA PRO A 147 5.80 24.13 0.54
C PRO A 147 5.70 25.41 1.38
N PRO A 148 6.58 25.60 2.37
CA PRO A 148 6.55 26.82 3.17
C PRO A 148 6.66 28.02 2.24
N LEU A 149 5.69 28.93 2.35
CA LEU A 149 5.73 30.22 1.65
C LEU A 149 7.07 30.87 1.97
N SER A 150 7.89 31.06 0.94
CA SER A 150 9.12 31.83 1.04
C SER A 150 8.76 33.24 1.45
N GLY A 151 8.89 33.54 2.72
CA GLY A 151 8.75 34.89 3.26
C GLY A 151 9.83 35.76 2.66
N GLY A 152 9.45 36.62 1.72
CA GLY A 152 10.30 37.68 1.23
C GLY A 152 10.55 38.66 2.35
N ASN A 153 11.76 38.66 2.91
CA ASN A 153 12.26 39.72 3.76
C ASN A 153 12.66 40.91 2.87
N GLY A 154 11.76 41.84 2.75
CA GLY A 154 12.12 43.22 2.36
C GLY A 154 12.70 43.94 3.57
N LEU A 155 14.01 44.02 3.64
CA LEU A 155 14.67 44.99 4.54
C LEU A 155 14.78 46.34 3.82
N ARG A 156 14.26 47.33 4.45
CA ARG A 156 14.78 48.72 4.45
C ARG A 156 15.20 49.09 5.84
#